data_5adde3d2c18b41f63c050b2678eee84c
#
_entry.id   5adde3d2c18b41f63c050b2678eee84c
#
_cell.length_a   1.000
_cell.length_b   1.000
_cell.length_c   1.000
_cell.angle_alpha   90.00
_cell.angle_beta   90.00
_cell.angle_gamma   90.00
#
_symmetry.space_group_name_H-M   'P 1'
#
loop_
_entity.id
_entity.type
_entity.pdbx_description
1 polymer ?
#
loop_
_entity_poly.entity_id
_entity_poly.type
_entity_poly.pdbx_seq_one_letter_code
_entity_poly.pdbx_strand_id
1 'polypeptide(L)'
;MTADDSVELSNEKGAWLETPGRDSIRVEGNCSMGRSAKNTMVLDSPKISRRHAIINVQNVGEFWLIDLGSSNGTLLNKRRVHHPVKLCDQDQIIIGDFVFTFRQPIEVTSEYQTTFIERTIREIENVACWLLVADIENFTPLSRSLTSDKLARLIGGWVGTCKEIIEAHEGMIDKYLGDGFFAYWRDDQNATRNVADALSPLKQVQAQNEPRFRLALHFGLVAIGGVPSMGEESLMGQDVNFVFRMEKLAASLGVYLLISAAANHKLGSLIKPEPVESYELRGFEGKHEFFSY
;
A
#
# COMPACT_ATOMS: atom_id res chain seq x y z
N MET A 1 -4.35 -29.62 -53.03
CA MET A 1 -5.31 -29.43 -51.93
C MET A 1 -4.51 -28.93 -50.78
N THR A 2 -4.46 -27.65 -50.64
CA THR A 2 -3.69 -26.85 -49.70
C THR A 2 -4.64 -26.52 -48.53
N ALA A 3 -4.37 -27.05 -47.37
CA ALA A 3 -5.01 -26.61 -46.15
C ALA A 3 -4.28 -25.36 -45.67
N ASP A 4 -4.96 -24.26 -45.75
CA ASP A 4 -4.59 -22.95 -45.23
C ASP A 4 -4.89 -22.99 -43.71
N ASP A 5 -3.85 -23.25 -42.91
CA ASP A 5 -3.90 -23.07 -41.47
C ASP A 5 -3.66 -21.59 -41.16
N SER A 6 -4.60 -20.76 -41.50
CA SER A 6 -4.74 -19.41 -40.94
C SER A 6 -5.20 -19.56 -39.49
N VAL A 7 -4.22 -19.47 -38.58
CA VAL A 7 -4.47 -19.26 -37.15
C VAL A 7 -5.36 -18.03 -37.00
N GLU A 8 -6.63 -18.27 -36.70
CA GLU A 8 -7.55 -17.23 -36.23
C GLU A 8 -6.94 -16.62 -34.96
N LEU A 9 -6.34 -15.45 -35.12
CA LEU A 9 -6.09 -14.54 -34.01
C LEU A 9 -7.45 -14.16 -33.43
N SER A 10 -7.88 -14.92 -32.44
CA SER A 10 -9.05 -14.59 -31.65
C SER A 10 -8.89 -13.17 -31.13
N ASN A 11 -9.86 -12.34 -31.41
CA ASN A 11 -10.01 -10.96 -30.92
C ASN A 11 -10.03 -10.96 -29.40
N GLU A 12 -8.84 -11.02 -28.77
CA GLU A 12 -8.68 -10.97 -27.32
C GLU A 12 -8.89 -9.53 -26.87
N LYS A 13 -10.07 -9.31 -26.36
CA LYS A 13 -10.47 -8.02 -25.75
C LYS A 13 -9.91 -7.98 -24.33
N GLY A 14 -9.12 -6.95 -23.98
CA GLY A 14 -8.54 -6.77 -22.64
C GLY A 14 -7.08 -6.33 -22.68
N ALA A 15 -6.42 -6.35 -21.54
CA ALA A 15 -4.98 -6.12 -21.45
C ALA A 15 -4.25 -7.41 -21.07
N TRP A 16 -3.03 -7.58 -21.57
CA TRP A 16 -2.19 -8.74 -21.22
C TRP A 16 -0.69 -8.38 -21.22
N LEU A 17 0.07 -9.27 -20.61
CA LEU A 17 1.53 -9.21 -20.61
C LEU A 17 2.08 -10.29 -21.52
N GLU A 18 2.87 -9.92 -22.50
CA GLU A 18 3.62 -10.82 -23.37
C GLU A 18 5.04 -11.02 -22.84
N THR A 19 5.50 -12.25 -22.84
CA THR A 19 6.89 -12.61 -22.49
C THR A 19 7.46 -13.49 -23.60
N PRO A 20 8.66 -13.22 -24.11
CA PRO A 20 9.27 -14.04 -25.15
C PRO A 20 9.30 -15.52 -24.76
N GLY A 21 8.71 -16.39 -25.60
CA GLY A 21 8.72 -17.85 -25.43
C GLY A 21 7.78 -18.40 -24.34
N ARG A 22 6.80 -17.62 -23.87
CA ARG A 22 5.75 -18.05 -22.95
C ARG A 22 4.38 -17.54 -23.42
N ASP A 23 3.33 -18.20 -22.93
CA ASP A 23 1.95 -17.77 -23.19
C ASP A 23 1.72 -16.36 -22.60
N SER A 24 0.86 -15.59 -23.27
CA SER A 24 0.45 -14.27 -22.78
C SER A 24 -0.36 -14.41 -21.49
N ILE A 25 -0.11 -13.51 -20.54
CA ILE A 25 -0.80 -13.51 -19.24
C ILE A 25 -1.79 -12.37 -19.24
N ARG A 26 -3.08 -12.70 -19.16
CA ARG A 26 -4.15 -11.72 -19.14
C ARG A 26 -4.13 -10.93 -17.84
N VAL A 27 -4.32 -9.62 -17.93
CA VAL A 27 -4.41 -8.72 -16.77
C VAL A 27 -5.89 -8.43 -16.51
N GLU A 28 -6.49 -9.28 -15.67
CA GLU A 28 -7.88 -9.11 -15.22
C GLU A 28 -7.88 -8.53 -13.80
N GLY A 29 -7.97 -7.22 -13.67
CA GLY A 29 -7.89 -6.53 -12.37
C GLY A 29 -6.44 -6.33 -11.90
N ASN A 30 -6.21 -6.36 -10.60
CA ASN A 30 -4.88 -6.14 -10.03
C ASN A 30 -3.99 -7.37 -10.25
N CYS A 31 -2.85 -7.18 -10.90
CA CYS A 31 -1.86 -8.22 -11.14
C CYS A 31 -0.63 -7.97 -10.28
N SER A 32 -0.48 -8.71 -9.17
CA SER A 32 0.70 -8.63 -8.32
C SER A 32 1.82 -9.52 -8.86
N MET A 33 3.06 -9.00 -8.84
CA MET A 33 4.26 -9.66 -9.35
C MET A 33 5.32 -9.75 -8.25
N GLY A 34 5.96 -10.91 -8.14
CA GLY A 34 7.04 -11.11 -7.18
C GLY A 34 7.39 -12.56 -6.94
N ARG A 35 8.41 -12.82 -6.13
CA ARG A 35 8.93 -14.17 -5.89
C ARG A 35 8.04 -15.03 -5.00
N SER A 36 7.15 -14.44 -4.19
CA SER A 36 6.24 -15.22 -3.34
C SER A 36 5.18 -15.92 -4.15
N ALA A 37 4.84 -17.16 -3.79
CA ALA A 37 3.73 -17.91 -4.37
C ALA A 37 2.35 -17.27 -4.15
N LYS A 38 2.26 -16.23 -3.31
CA LYS A 38 1.02 -15.47 -3.07
C LYS A 38 0.74 -14.40 -4.14
N ASN A 39 1.68 -14.15 -5.07
CA ASN A 39 1.45 -13.19 -6.16
C ASN A 39 0.61 -13.82 -7.27
N THR A 40 -0.12 -12.97 -7.98
CA THR A 40 -0.84 -13.36 -9.21
C THR A 40 0.15 -13.91 -10.24
N MET A 41 1.32 -13.27 -10.36
CA MET A 41 2.41 -13.70 -11.20
C MET A 41 3.64 -13.99 -10.36
N VAL A 42 4.00 -15.27 -10.26
CA VAL A 42 5.18 -15.72 -9.52
C VAL A 42 6.40 -15.64 -10.42
N LEU A 43 7.39 -14.83 -10.02
CA LEU A 43 8.64 -14.62 -10.72
C LEU A 43 9.78 -15.24 -9.89
N ASP A 44 10.13 -16.48 -10.21
CA ASP A 44 11.14 -17.24 -9.44
C ASP A 44 12.56 -16.77 -9.78
N SER A 45 13.04 -15.81 -9.02
CA SER A 45 14.41 -15.30 -9.08
C SER A 45 14.81 -14.68 -7.73
N PRO A 46 16.04 -14.94 -7.24
CA PRO A 46 16.55 -14.32 -6.01
C PRO A 46 16.72 -12.79 -6.12
N LYS A 47 16.76 -12.25 -7.33
CA LYS A 47 16.83 -10.81 -7.60
C LYS A 47 15.47 -10.12 -7.43
N ILE A 48 14.38 -10.86 -7.25
CA ILE A 48 13.02 -10.34 -7.17
C ILE A 48 12.52 -10.37 -5.73
N SER A 49 11.96 -9.27 -5.25
CA SER A 49 11.35 -9.17 -3.93
C SER A 49 10.13 -10.09 -3.82
N ARG A 50 9.80 -10.55 -2.62
CA ARG A 50 8.62 -11.42 -2.38
C ARG A 50 7.34 -10.80 -2.94
N ARG A 51 7.13 -9.51 -2.71
CA ARG A 51 6.17 -8.63 -3.41
C ARG A 51 7.02 -7.56 -4.08
N HIS A 52 7.01 -7.49 -5.39
CA HIS A 52 7.93 -6.63 -6.13
C HIS A 52 7.21 -5.44 -6.77
N ALA A 53 6.22 -5.73 -7.59
CA ALA A 53 5.42 -4.73 -8.28
C ALA A 53 3.96 -5.19 -8.39
N ILE A 54 3.09 -4.26 -8.75
CA ILE A 54 1.70 -4.53 -9.05
C ILE A 54 1.26 -3.71 -10.26
N ILE A 55 0.50 -4.31 -11.15
CA ILE A 55 -0.31 -3.57 -12.12
C ILE A 55 -1.69 -3.42 -11.51
N ASN A 56 -2.10 -2.18 -11.31
CA ASN A 56 -3.38 -1.80 -10.73
C ASN A 56 -4.28 -1.23 -11.82
N VAL A 57 -5.54 -1.67 -11.85
CA VAL A 57 -6.57 -1.13 -12.75
C VAL A 57 -7.35 -0.09 -11.98
N GLN A 58 -7.24 1.19 -12.37
CA GLN A 58 -7.93 2.29 -11.67
C GLN A 58 -9.29 2.65 -12.30
N ASN A 59 -9.36 2.58 -13.64
CA ASN A 59 -10.58 2.80 -14.40
C ASN A 59 -10.64 1.79 -15.56
N VAL A 60 -11.78 1.70 -16.23
CA VAL A 60 -11.90 0.86 -17.42
C VAL A 60 -10.84 1.24 -18.44
N GLY A 61 -9.93 0.33 -18.72
CA GLY A 61 -8.82 0.55 -19.65
C GLY A 61 -7.67 1.40 -19.11
N GLU A 62 -7.62 1.71 -17.81
CA GLU A 62 -6.50 2.42 -17.18
C GLU A 62 -5.69 1.50 -16.27
N PHE A 63 -4.50 1.15 -16.70
CA PHE A 63 -3.57 0.29 -15.98
C PHE A 63 -2.40 1.10 -15.45
N TRP A 64 -2.05 0.88 -14.20
CA TRP A 64 -0.97 1.59 -13.51
C TRP A 64 0.05 0.62 -12.97
N LEU A 65 1.32 0.81 -13.32
CA LEU A 65 2.44 0.05 -12.76
C LEU A 65 2.97 0.74 -11.50
N ILE A 66 3.07 -0.03 -10.42
CA ILE A 66 3.51 0.45 -9.11
C ILE A 66 4.62 -0.48 -8.61
N ASP A 67 5.79 0.06 -8.30
CA ASP A 67 6.84 -0.65 -7.58
C ASP A 67 6.51 -0.65 -6.09
N LEU A 68 6.51 -1.82 -5.45
CA LEU A 68 6.12 -1.99 -4.04
C LEU A 68 7.31 -1.80 -3.06
N GLY A 69 8.26 -0.95 -3.42
CA GLY A 69 9.49 -0.76 -2.65
C GLY A 69 10.48 -1.91 -2.84
N SER A 70 10.55 -2.44 -4.05
CA SER A 70 11.40 -3.58 -4.35
C SER A 70 12.89 -3.26 -4.19
N SER A 71 13.70 -4.28 -3.82
CA SER A 71 15.14 -4.10 -3.55
C SER A 71 15.92 -3.67 -4.79
N ASN A 72 15.58 -4.22 -5.96
CA ASN A 72 16.29 -3.96 -7.22
C ASN A 72 15.55 -2.98 -8.13
N GLY A 73 14.28 -2.68 -7.84
CA GLY A 73 13.43 -1.77 -8.61
C GLY A 73 12.79 -2.42 -9.81
N THR A 74 11.71 -1.78 -10.26
CA THR A 74 11.00 -2.08 -11.49
C THR A 74 11.39 -1.04 -12.54
N LEU A 75 11.60 -1.44 -13.79
CA LEU A 75 11.85 -0.52 -14.90
C LEU A 75 10.66 -0.53 -15.87
N LEU A 76 10.25 0.65 -16.29
CA LEU A 76 9.31 0.86 -17.41
C LEU A 76 10.05 1.57 -18.54
N ASN A 77 10.11 0.95 -19.72
CA ASN A 77 10.83 1.48 -20.87
C ASN A 77 12.27 1.89 -20.52
N LYS A 78 12.99 1.04 -19.76
CA LYS A 78 14.35 1.26 -19.25
C LYS A 78 14.49 2.39 -18.20
N ARG A 79 13.41 3.02 -17.75
CA ARG A 79 13.41 4.02 -16.67
C ARG A 79 12.90 3.42 -15.38
N ARG A 80 13.55 3.72 -14.26
CA ARG A 80 13.14 3.20 -12.94
C ARG A 80 11.81 3.81 -12.52
N VAL A 81 10.88 2.95 -12.10
CA VAL A 81 9.58 3.34 -11.57
C VAL A 81 9.76 3.79 -10.12
N HIS A 82 9.56 5.06 -9.84
CA HIS A 82 9.62 5.63 -8.49
C HIS A 82 8.24 6.03 -7.97
N HIS A 83 7.27 6.21 -8.87
CA HIS A 83 5.89 6.58 -8.61
C HIS A 83 4.99 5.71 -9.47
N PRO A 84 3.69 5.58 -9.14
CA PRO A 84 2.73 4.94 -10.03
C PRO A 84 2.79 5.55 -11.43
N VAL A 85 2.95 4.72 -12.47
CA VAL A 85 3.03 5.15 -13.86
C VAL A 85 1.93 4.46 -14.65
N LYS A 86 1.15 5.26 -15.42
CA LYS A 86 0.12 4.72 -16.32
C LYS A 86 0.79 3.94 -17.44
N LEU A 87 0.29 2.73 -17.69
CA LEU A 87 0.76 1.87 -18.78
C LEU A 87 0.04 2.23 -20.08
N CYS A 88 0.81 2.18 -21.17
CA CYS A 88 0.33 2.31 -22.53
C CYS A 88 0.62 1.03 -23.31
N ASP A 89 -0.12 0.79 -24.40
CA ASP A 89 0.17 -0.34 -25.29
C ASP A 89 1.64 -0.31 -25.74
N GLN A 90 2.31 -1.46 -25.82
CA GLN A 90 3.73 -1.67 -26.14
C GLN A 90 4.72 -1.27 -25.03
N ASP A 91 4.26 -0.84 -23.85
CA ASP A 91 5.18 -0.54 -22.75
C ASP A 91 5.96 -1.78 -22.32
N GLN A 92 7.28 -1.61 -22.13
CA GLN A 92 8.17 -2.67 -21.70
C GLN A 92 8.43 -2.58 -20.19
N ILE A 93 7.99 -3.61 -19.46
CA ILE A 93 8.19 -3.74 -17.99
C ILE A 93 9.33 -4.72 -17.75
N ILE A 94 10.32 -4.33 -16.94
CA ILE A 94 11.47 -5.17 -16.59
C ILE A 94 11.50 -5.34 -15.07
N ILE A 95 11.48 -6.59 -14.60
CA ILE A 95 11.55 -6.98 -13.19
C ILE A 95 12.63 -8.06 -13.04
N GLY A 96 13.78 -7.69 -12.51
CA GLY A 96 14.95 -8.58 -12.46
C GLY A 96 15.37 -9.01 -13.86
N ASP A 97 15.32 -10.32 -14.13
CA ASP A 97 15.68 -10.91 -15.43
C ASP A 97 14.45 -11.11 -16.34
N PHE A 98 13.26 -10.73 -15.89
CA PHE A 98 12.02 -10.87 -16.64
C PHE A 98 11.68 -9.60 -17.40
N VAL A 99 11.32 -9.78 -18.68
CA VAL A 99 10.88 -8.68 -19.55
C VAL A 99 9.47 -9.00 -20.04
N PHE A 100 8.56 -8.05 -19.83
CA PHE A 100 7.17 -8.12 -20.26
C PHE A 100 6.87 -6.98 -21.22
N THR A 101 6.09 -7.24 -22.24
CA THR A 101 5.47 -6.20 -23.06
C THR A 101 4.00 -6.10 -22.69
N PHE A 102 3.59 -4.94 -22.22
CA PHE A 102 2.18 -4.66 -21.92
C PHE A 102 1.43 -4.41 -23.22
N ARG A 103 0.31 -5.10 -23.38
CA ARG A 103 -0.55 -5.00 -24.57
C ARG A 103 -1.95 -4.60 -24.14
N GLN A 104 -2.46 -3.56 -24.81
CA GLN A 104 -3.82 -3.09 -24.64
C GLN A 104 -4.36 -2.61 -26.00
N PRO A 105 -5.20 -3.38 -26.69
CA PRO A 105 -5.80 -2.96 -27.94
C PRO A 105 -6.73 -1.75 -27.71
N ILE A 106 -6.65 -0.77 -28.63
CA ILE A 106 -7.26 0.57 -28.50
C ILE A 106 -8.80 0.58 -28.58
N GLU A 107 -9.46 -0.54 -28.87
CA GLU A 107 -10.92 -0.57 -29.00
C GLU A 107 -11.60 -0.92 -27.67
N VAL A 108 -11.77 0.07 -26.80
CA VAL A 108 -12.75 0.03 -25.72
C VAL A 108 -14.09 0.55 -26.28
N THR A 109 -14.89 -0.32 -26.89
CA THR A 109 -16.25 0.04 -27.28
C THR A 109 -17.16 0.13 -26.04
N SER A 110 -18.15 1.01 -26.11
CA SER A 110 -19.11 1.36 -25.03
C SER A 110 -19.80 0.14 -24.36
N GLU A 111 -19.89 -1.01 -25.01
CA GLU A 111 -20.44 -2.25 -24.44
C GLU A 111 -19.57 -2.90 -23.36
N TYR A 112 -18.23 -2.66 -23.38
CA TYR A 112 -17.32 -3.18 -22.36
C TYR A 112 -17.44 -2.41 -21.03
N GLN A 113 -17.82 -1.15 -21.09
CA GLN A 113 -18.02 -0.36 -19.87
C GLN A 113 -19.07 -0.98 -18.98
N THR A 114 -20.17 -1.50 -19.54
CA THR A 114 -21.28 -2.02 -18.73
C THR A 114 -20.98 -3.39 -18.12
N THR A 115 -20.34 -4.32 -18.86
CA THR A 115 -20.14 -5.70 -18.39
C THR A 115 -18.97 -5.85 -17.39
N PHE A 116 -17.92 -5.01 -17.51
CA PHE A 116 -16.82 -4.97 -16.54
C PHE A 116 -17.24 -4.24 -15.26
N ILE A 117 -18.05 -3.21 -15.37
CA ILE A 117 -18.63 -2.44 -14.26
C ILE A 117 -19.50 -3.36 -13.38
N GLU A 118 -20.28 -4.26 -13.96
CA GLU A 118 -21.17 -5.12 -13.17
C GLU A 118 -20.47 -6.30 -12.45
N ARG A 119 -19.27 -6.70 -12.85
CA ARG A 119 -18.58 -7.88 -12.28
C ARG A 119 -17.40 -7.61 -11.35
N THR A 120 -16.77 -6.45 -11.38
CA THR A 120 -15.46 -6.25 -10.73
C THR A 120 -15.28 -4.94 -9.99
N ILE A 121 -16.22 -4.01 -10.02
CA ILE A 121 -16.12 -2.75 -9.30
C ILE A 121 -16.95 -2.84 -8.01
N ARG A 122 -16.34 -3.17 -6.89
CA ARG A 122 -16.63 -2.35 -5.71
C ARG A 122 -16.07 -0.97 -6.06
N GLU A 123 -16.95 0.02 -6.14
CA GLU A 123 -16.61 1.40 -6.43
C GLU A 123 -15.34 1.77 -5.69
N ILE A 124 -14.36 2.36 -6.41
CA ILE A 124 -13.26 3.02 -5.73
C ILE A 124 -13.90 4.22 -5.05
N GLU A 125 -14.11 4.09 -3.77
CA GLU A 125 -14.70 5.14 -2.96
C GLU A 125 -13.56 6.01 -2.42
N ASN A 126 -13.61 7.31 -2.74
CA ASN A 126 -12.75 8.27 -2.06
C ASN A 126 -13.35 8.58 -0.69
N VAL A 127 -12.73 8.07 0.34
CA VAL A 127 -13.21 8.17 1.71
C VAL A 127 -12.22 8.94 2.56
N ALA A 128 -12.73 9.84 3.39
CA ALA A 128 -11.91 10.44 4.43
C ALA A 128 -11.61 9.40 5.50
N CYS A 129 -10.34 9.26 5.86
CA CYS A 129 -9.88 8.28 6.84
C CYS A 129 -8.86 8.88 7.81
N TRP A 130 -8.87 8.35 9.00
CA TRP A 130 -7.75 8.41 9.92
C TRP A 130 -6.75 7.31 9.57
N LEU A 131 -5.50 7.65 9.46
CA LEU A 131 -4.42 6.77 9.05
C LEU A 131 -3.38 6.71 10.16
N LEU A 132 -3.04 5.50 10.61
CA LEU A 132 -2.06 5.26 11.66
C LEU A 132 -0.99 4.30 11.15
N VAL A 133 0.26 4.73 11.17
CA VAL A 133 1.42 3.86 10.93
C VAL A 133 2.14 3.66 12.26
N ALA A 134 2.46 2.41 12.56
CA ALA A 134 3.29 2.02 13.68
C ALA A 134 4.54 1.30 13.17
N ASP A 135 5.71 1.59 13.76
CA ASP A 135 6.99 0.99 13.37
C ASP A 135 7.88 0.78 14.61
N ILE A 136 8.52 -0.40 14.70
CA ILE A 136 9.40 -0.74 15.82
C ILE A 136 10.71 0.02 15.71
N GLU A 137 11.10 0.68 16.79
CA GLU A 137 12.36 1.40 16.88
C GLU A 137 13.54 0.46 16.84
N ASN A 138 14.55 0.79 16.01
CA ASN A 138 15.78 0.02 15.90
C ASN A 138 15.58 -1.49 15.65
N PHE A 139 14.61 -1.84 14.82
CA PHE A 139 14.27 -3.23 14.53
C PHE A 139 15.47 -4.05 14.02
N THR A 140 16.33 -3.50 13.18
CA THR A 140 17.49 -4.22 12.64
C THR A 140 18.48 -4.69 13.73
N PRO A 141 18.93 -3.86 14.69
CA PRO A 141 19.68 -4.35 15.84
C PRO A 141 18.91 -5.35 16.69
N LEU A 142 17.62 -5.10 16.96
CA LEU A 142 16.76 -5.97 17.74
C LEU A 142 16.65 -7.37 17.13
N SER A 143 16.42 -7.44 15.81
CA SER A 143 16.31 -8.71 15.08
C SER A 143 17.62 -9.53 15.06
N ARG A 144 18.77 -8.87 15.22
CA ARG A 144 20.08 -9.54 15.32
C ARG A 144 20.39 -10.04 16.74
N SER A 145 19.81 -9.41 17.76
CA SER A 145 20.05 -9.75 19.17
C SER A 145 19.18 -10.88 19.69
N LEU A 146 18.06 -11.17 19.03
CA LEU A 146 17.09 -12.18 19.45
C LEU A 146 17.11 -13.40 18.53
N THR A 147 16.78 -14.57 19.07
CA THR A 147 16.46 -15.75 18.25
C THR A 147 15.15 -15.53 17.50
N SER A 148 14.97 -16.20 16.35
CA SER A 148 13.77 -16.05 15.50
C SER A 148 12.47 -16.27 16.27
N ASP A 149 12.43 -17.26 17.18
CA ASP A 149 11.25 -17.56 18.01
C ASP A 149 10.95 -16.46 19.01
N LYS A 150 11.96 -15.89 19.67
CA LYS A 150 11.79 -14.79 20.61
C LYS A 150 11.33 -13.53 19.89
N LEU A 151 11.93 -13.23 18.74
CA LEU A 151 11.55 -12.10 17.90
C LEU A 151 10.11 -12.25 17.42
N ALA A 152 9.71 -13.42 16.93
CA ALA A 152 8.34 -13.67 16.48
C ALA A 152 7.31 -13.51 17.60
N ARG A 153 7.61 -13.98 18.82
CA ARG A 153 6.73 -13.81 19.99
C ARG A 153 6.63 -12.34 20.41
N LEU A 154 7.75 -11.62 20.43
CA LEU A 154 7.78 -10.20 20.79
C LEU A 154 6.92 -9.37 19.82
N ILE A 155 7.16 -9.54 18.51
CA ILE A 155 6.41 -8.82 17.48
C ILE A 155 4.94 -9.24 17.50
N GLY A 156 4.66 -10.54 17.54
CA GLY A 156 3.29 -11.06 17.56
C GLY A 156 2.50 -10.60 18.79
N GLY A 157 3.12 -10.57 19.97
CA GLY A 157 2.51 -10.05 21.18
C GLY A 157 2.19 -8.56 21.08
N TRP A 158 3.17 -7.75 20.66
CA TRP A 158 3.00 -6.31 20.47
C TRP A 158 1.91 -5.99 19.44
N VAL A 159 1.99 -6.62 18.26
CA VAL A 159 0.99 -6.43 17.20
C VAL A 159 -0.40 -6.86 17.68
N GLY A 160 -0.50 -7.99 18.39
CA GLY A 160 -1.76 -8.48 18.95
C GLY A 160 -2.38 -7.46 19.90
N THR A 161 -1.60 -6.94 20.85
CA THR A 161 -2.06 -5.92 21.80
C THR A 161 -2.52 -4.63 21.10
N CYS A 162 -1.71 -4.13 20.13
CA CYS A 162 -2.09 -2.94 19.37
C CYS A 162 -3.36 -3.17 18.54
N LYS A 163 -3.48 -4.35 17.93
CA LYS A 163 -4.66 -4.74 17.14
C LYS A 163 -5.92 -4.74 18.03
N GLU A 164 -5.87 -5.38 19.20
CA GLU A 164 -6.99 -5.39 20.14
C GLU A 164 -7.43 -3.98 20.54
N ILE A 165 -6.50 -3.07 20.80
CA ILE A 165 -6.80 -1.67 21.09
C ILE A 165 -7.47 -0.98 19.90
N ILE A 166 -6.92 -1.13 18.71
CA ILE A 166 -7.43 -0.50 17.49
C ILE A 166 -8.84 -1.01 17.17
N GLU A 167 -9.05 -2.33 17.19
CA GLU A 167 -10.35 -2.95 16.90
C GLU A 167 -11.40 -2.64 17.96
N ALA A 168 -11.02 -2.55 19.25
CA ALA A 168 -11.92 -2.14 20.32
C ALA A 168 -12.44 -0.70 20.15
N HIS A 169 -11.73 0.12 19.38
CA HIS A 169 -12.12 1.49 19.04
C HIS A 169 -12.53 1.61 17.55
N GLU A 170 -13.06 0.53 16.97
CA GLU A 170 -13.61 0.48 15.61
C GLU A 170 -12.62 0.78 14.48
N GLY A 171 -11.31 0.66 14.75
CA GLY A 171 -10.26 0.74 13.75
C GLY A 171 -9.98 -0.62 13.07
N MET A 172 -9.30 -0.58 11.96
CA MET A 172 -8.93 -1.78 11.19
C MET A 172 -7.44 -1.77 10.87
N ILE A 173 -6.80 -2.95 10.96
CA ILE A 173 -5.44 -3.13 10.45
C ILE A 173 -5.54 -3.46 8.95
N ASP A 174 -5.00 -2.56 8.12
CA ASP A 174 -4.95 -2.76 6.67
C ASP A 174 -3.84 -3.74 6.28
N LYS A 175 -2.66 -3.57 6.83
CA LYS A 175 -1.53 -4.46 6.53
C LYS A 175 -0.45 -4.48 7.61
N TYR A 176 0.26 -5.61 7.67
CA TYR A 176 1.48 -5.77 8.46
C TYR A 176 2.71 -5.50 7.60
N LEU A 177 3.68 -4.74 8.12
CA LEU A 177 4.81 -4.18 7.38
C LEU A 177 6.16 -4.82 7.73
N GLY A 178 6.15 -6.00 8.34
CA GLY A 178 7.35 -6.68 8.80
C GLY A 178 7.69 -6.31 10.25
N ASP A 179 8.13 -5.10 10.49
CA ASP A 179 8.45 -4.50 11.79
C ASP A 179 7.42 -3.45 12.24
N GLY A 180 6.31 -3.36 11.53
CA GLY A 180 5.26 -2.40 11.81
C GLY A 180 3.89 -2.83 11.29
N PHE A 181 2.94 -1.94 11.39
CA PHE A 181 1.62 -2.11 10.80
C PHE A 181 1.03 -0.78 10.33
N PHE A 182 0.07 -0.86 9.43
CA PHE A 182 -0.76 0.24 8.96
C PHE A 182 -2.21 -0.03 9.34
N ALA A 183 -2.84 0.94 10.02
CA ALA A 183 -4.21 0.87 10.47
C ALA A 183 -4.99 2.11 10.02
N TYR A 184 -6.31 2.00 9.99
CA TYR A 184 -7.17 3.11 9.61
C TYR A 184 -8.54 3.06 10.30
N TRP A 185 -9.20 4.20 10.34
CA TRP A 185 -10.61 4.36 10.69
C TRP A 185 -11.28 5.13 9.56
N ARG A 186 -12.40 4.66 9.06
CA ARG A 186 -13.24 5.45 8.14
C ARG A 186 -13.83 6.63 8.94
N ASP A 187 -13.88 7.81 8.32
CA ASP A 187 -14.45 8.99 8.95
C ASP A 187 -15.97 8.88 9.05
N ASP A 188 -16.45 8.75 10.26
CA ASP A 188 -17.86 8.77 10.62
C ASP A 188 -18.09 9.67 11.85
N GLN A 189 -19.32 9.65 12.37
CA GLN A 189 -19.71 10.50 13.51
C GLN A 189 -18.90 10.22 14.78
N ASN A 190 -18.37 9.01 14.95
CA ASN A 190 -17.66 8.55 16.15
C ASN A 190 -16.15 8.44 15.93
N ALA A 191 -15.69 8.37 14.69
CA ALA A 191 -14.30 8.04 14.34
C ALA A 191 -13.27 8.93 15.06
N THR A 192 -13.52 10.24 15.11
CA THR A 192 -12.62 11.18 15.81
C THR A 192 -12.47 10.83 17.28
N ARG A 193 -13.56 10.46 17.94
CA ARG A 193 -13.55 10.06 19.35
C ARG A 193 -12.90 8.71 19.55
N ASN A 194 -13.23 7.74 18.71
CA ASN A 194 -12.64 6.41 18.71
C ASN A 194 -11.12 6.47 18.56
N VAL A 195 -10.62 7.29 17.61
CA VAL A 195 -9.19 7.52 17.44
C VAL A 195 -8.57 8.16 18.67
N ALA A 196 -9.17 9.22 19.23
CA ALA A 196 -8.66 9.88 20.43
C ALA A 196 -8.59 8.91 21.62
N ASP A 197 -9.63 8.10 21.80
CA ASP A 197 -9.72 7.12 22.90
C ASP A 197 -8.72 5.96 22.70
N ALA A 198 -8.38 5.59 21.45
CA ALA A 198 -7.35 4.59 21.13
C ALA A 198 -5.92 5.07 21.44
N LEU A 199 -5.65 6.37 21.34
CA LEU A 199 -4.30 6.91 21.53
C LEU A 199 -3.78 6.71 22.95
N SER A 200 -4.64 6.83 23.97
CA SER A 200 -4.24 6.68 25.37
C SER A 200 -3.73 5.26 25.70
N PRO A 201 -4.46 4.17 25.41
CA PRO A 201 -3.95 2.83 25.62
C PRO A 201 -2.75 2.49 24.73
N LEU A 202 -2.68 2.98 23.47
CA LEU A 202 -1.48 2.80 22.63
C LEU A 202 -0.25 3.45 23.27
N LYS A 203 -0.39 4.64 23.86
CA LYS A 203 0.68 5.31 24.59
C LYS A 203 1.11 4.53 25.84
N GLN A 204 0.18 3.85 26.52
CA GLN A 204 0.51 2.97 27.65
C GLN A 204 1.35 1.76 27.18
N VAL A 205 1.03 1.18 26.03
CA VAL A 205 1.85 0.10 25.42
C VAL A 205 3.23 0.62 25.08
N GLN A 206 3.37 1.85 24.53
CA GLN A 206 4.67 2.47 24.28
C GLN A 206 5.49 2.64 25.57
N ALA A 207 4.86 3.01 26.66
CA ALA A 207 5.53 3.20 27.96
C ALA A 207 6.13 1.91 28.53
N GLN A 208 5.66 0.73 28.11
CA GLN A 208 6.23 -0.57 28.50
C GLN A 208 7.58 -0.83 27.84
N ASN A 209 7.92 -0.11 26.76
CA ASN A 209 9.19 -0.18 26.01
C ASN A 209 9.60 -1.57 25.46
N GLU A 210 8.67 -2.51 25.29
CA GLU A 210 8.94 -3.85 24.77
C GLU A 210 7.87 -4.31 23.76
N PRO A 211 8.17 -4.11 22.46
CA PRO A 211 9.27 -3.35 21.86
C PRO A 211 9.01 -1.84 21.93
N ARG A 212 10.07 -1.03 21.83
CA ARG A 212 9.91 0.40 21.56
C ARG A 212 9.38 0.57 20.15
N PHE A 213 8.37 1.43 19.99
CA PHE A 213 7.79 1.72 18.67
C PHE A 213 7.32 3.17 18.59
N ARG A 214 7.15 3.65 17.36
CA ARG A 214 6.65 4.99 17.05
C ARG A 214 5.33 4.90 16.32
N LEU A 215 4.59 5.98 16.41
CA LEU A 215 3.32 6.16 15.74
C LEU A 215 3.32 7.44 14.91
N ALA A 216 2.70 7.38 13.74
CA ALA A 216 2.36 8.56 12.95
C ALA A 216 0.86 8.55 12.66
N LEU A 217 0.15 9.63 13.02
CA LEU A 217 -1.28 9.78 12.85
C LEU A 217 -1.59 10.89 11.85
N HIS A 218 -2.35 10.59 10.83
CA HIS A 218 -2.79 11.51 9.80
C HIS A 218 -4.29 11.39 9.54
N PHE A 219 -4.89 12.47 9.08
CA PHE A 219 -6.26 12.47 8.57
C PHE A 219 -6.24 12.97 7.13
N GLY A 220 -6.82 12.22 6.21
CA GLY A 220 -6.79 12.55 4.79
C GLY A 220 -7.75 11.73 3.94
N LEU A 221 -7.72 11.97 2.63
CA LEU A 221 -8.55 11.27 1.65
C LEU A 221 -7.80 10.07 1.08
N VAL A 222 -8.44 8.91 1.09
CA VAL A 222 -7.90 7.69 0.52
C VAL A 222 -8.89 7.08 -0.46
N ALA A 223 -8.37 6.47 -1.50
CA ALA A 223 -9.16 5.60 -2.34
C ALA A 223 -9.19 4.21 -1.69
N ILE A 224 -10.38 3.74 -1.35
CA ILE A 224 -10.60 2.37 -0.87
C ILE A 224 -11.12 1.55 -2.03
N GLY A 225 -10.40 0.51 -2.39
CA GLY A 225 -10.80 -0.40 -3.44
C GLY A 225 -10.05 -1.71 -3.29
N GLY A 226 -10.66 -2.80 -3.68
CA GLY A 226 -10.04 -4.12 -3.64
C GLY A 226 -10.70 -5.06 -4.63
N VAL A 227 -9.97 -6.08 -5.05
CA VAL A 227 -10.55 -7.18 -5.80
C VAL A 227 -11.22 -8.11 -4.80
N PRO A 228 -12.54 -8.35 -4.90
CA PRO A 228 -13.29 -9.21 -3.96
C PRO A 228 -12.70 -10.60 -3.79
N SER A 229 -11.94 -11.09 -4.77
CA SER A 229 -11.30 -12.40 -4.77
C SER A 229 -10.09 -12.50 -3.83
N MET A 230 -9.56 -11.40 -3.29
CA MET A 230 -8.40 -11.41 -2.39
C MET A 230 -8.74 -11.07 -0.93
N GLY A 231 -10.00 -10.72 -0.62
CA GLY A 231 -10.45 -10.49 0.76
C GLY A 231 -9.83 -9.28 1.46
N GLU A 232 -9.03 -8.47 0.78
CA GLU A 232 -8.34 -7.31 1.34
C GLU A 232 -8.77 -6.05 0.59
N GLU A 233 -9.42 -5.12 1.30
CA GLU A 233 -9.56 -3.73 0.85
C GLU A 233 -8.17 -3.09 0.90
N SER A 234 -7.76 -2.41 -0.15
CA SER A 234 -6.46 -1.73 -0.20
C SER A 234 -6.66 -0.23 -0.18
N LEU A 235 -6.05 0.43 0.80
CA LEU A 235 -6.03 1.89 0.85
C LEU A 235 -4.93 2.43 -0.05
N MET A 236 -5.28 3.38 -0.90
CA MET A 236 -4.39 4.02 -1.86
C MET A 236 -4.58 5.53 -1.84
N GLY A 237 -3.53 6.27 -2.18
CA GLY A 237 -3.60 7.72 -2.32
C GLY A 237 -2.39 8.44 -1.80
N GLN A 238 -2.40 9.76 -1.99
CA GLN A 238 -1.32 10.65 -1.57
C GLN A 238 -1.19 10.66 -0.04
N ASP A 239 -2.32 10.66 0.68
CA ASP A 239 -2.34 10.71 2.14
C ASP A 239 -1.82 9.43 2.79
N VAL A 240 -1.97 8.26 2.13
CA VAL A 240 -1.29 7.03 2.55
C VAL A 240 0.23 7.21 2.47
N ASN A 241 0.74 7.75 1.38
CA ASN A 241 2.18 8.04 1.26
C ASN A 241 2.64 9.08 2.28
N PHE A 242 1.80 10.08 2.57
CA PHE A 242 2.09 11.14 3.53
C PHE A 242 2.31 10.56 4.93
N VAL A 243 1.42 9.72 5.45
CA VAL A 243 1.57 9.13 6.79
C VAL A 243 2.82 8.25 6.91
N PHE A 244 3.19 7.52 5.85
CA PHE A 244 4.45 6.77 5.84
C PHE A 244 5.70 7.67 5.85
N ARG A 245 5.64 8.86 5.23
CA ARG A 245 6.73 9.85 5.33
C ARG A 245 6.77 10.49 6.72
N MET A 246 5.62 10.71 7.34
CA MET A 246 5.56 11.18 8.73
C MET A 246 6.22 10.20 9.70
N GLU A 247 6.02 8.89 9.52
CA GLU A 247 6.68 7.88 10.36
C GLU A 247 8.21 8.00 10.26
N LYS A 248 8.76 8.15 9.05
CA LYS A 248 10.20 8.36 8.87
C LYS A 248 10.68 9.69 9.49
N LEU A 249 9.88 10.74 9.43
CA LEU A 249 10.15 12.00 10.11
C LEU A 249 10.13 11.81 11.63
N ALA A 250 9.12 11.13 12.19
CA ALA A 250 9.05 10.83 13.62
C ALA A 250 10.30 10.10 14.12
N ALA A 251 10.80 9.15 13.32
CA ALA A 251 12.06 8.45 13.61
C ALA A 251 13.26 9.39 13.64
N SER A 252 13.36 10.35 12.72
CA SER A 252 14.47 11.31 12.68
C SER A 252 14.43 12.33 13.82
N LEU A 253 13.22 12.67 14.29
CA LEU A 253 13.00 13.63 15.39
C LEU A 253 13.06 12.96 16.78
N GLY A 254 13.04 11.65 16.85
CA GLY A 254 12.93 10.92 18.13
C GLY A 254 11.58 11.09 18.81
N VAL A 255 10.52 11.39 18.03
CA VAL A 255 9.15 11.58 18.53
C VAL A 255 8.40 10.25 18.47
N TYR A 256 7.71 9.90 19.56
CA TYR A 256 6.99 8.63 19.65
C TYR A 256 5.62 8.62 18.98
N LEU A 257 4.91 9.75 19.02
CA LEU A 257 3.67 9.94 18.28
C LEU A 257 3.71 11.28 17.57
N LEU A 258 3.79 11.26 16.23
CA LEU A 258 3.74 12.42 15.36
C LEU A 258 2.35 12.55 14.74
N ILE A 259 1.74 13.71 14.88
CA ILE A 259 0.38 14.01 14.42
C ILE A 259 0.45 15.10 13.36
N SER A 260 -0.21 14.93 12.22
CA SER A 260 -0.31 15.96 11.18
C SER A 260 -1.23 17.11 11.59
N ALA A 261 -1.08 18.28 10.97
CA ALA A 261 -1.97 19.43 11.19
C ALA A 261 -3.44 19.08 10.92
N ALA A 262 -3.73 18.30 9.85
CA ALA A 262 -5.09 17.86 9.54
C ALA A 262 -5.69 16.98 10.65
N ALA A 263 -4.92 16.03 11.16
CA ALA A 263 -5.34 15.17 12.29
C ALA A 263 -5.51 15.98 13.57
N ASN A 264 -4.57 16.87 13.88
CA ASN A 264 -4.66 17.73 15.06
C ASN A 264 -5.88 18.64 15.03
N HIS A 265 -6.16 19.27 13.90
CA HIS A 265 -7.34 20.12 13.72
C HIS A 265 -8.64 19.34 13.98
N LYS A 266 -8.72 18.12 13.48
CA LYS A 266 -9.93 17.29 13.63
C LYS A 266 -10.09 16.70 15.02
N LEU A 267 -9.00 16.36 15.72
CA LEU A 267 -9.01 15.95 17.12
C LEU A 267 -9.45 17.08 18.06
N GLY A 268 -9.15 18.33 17.72
CA GLY A 268 -9.57 19.51 18.48
C GLY A 268 -9.15 19.45 19.95
N SER A 269 -10.11 19.58 20.86
CA SER A 269 -9.86 19.58 22.32
C SER A 269 -9.83 18.19 22.97
N LEU A 270 -10.03 17.09 22.20
CA LEU A 270 -10.02 15.73 22.75
C LEU A 270 -8.65 15.31 23.27
N ILE A 271 -7.60 15.84 22.66
CA ILE A 271 -6.21 15.67 23.11
C ILE A 271 -5.51 17.03 23.16
N LYS A 272 -4.34 17.09 23.79
CA LYS A 272 -3.52 18.31 23.87
C LYS A 272 -2.11 18.00 23.37
N PRO A 273 -1.90 17.91 22.06
CA PRO A 273 -0.58 17.71 21.51
C PRO A 273 0.22 19.01 21.51
N GLU A 274 1.54 18.88 21.60
CA GLU A 274 2.47 20.01 21.56
C GLU A 274 2.94 20.25 20.11
N PRO A 275 3.02 21.51 19.63
CA PRO A 275 3.53 21.78 18.31
C PRO A 275 5.01 21.43 18.21
N VAL A 276 5.41 20.85 17.09
CA VAL A 276 6.80 20.71 16.68
C VAL A 276 7.08 21.63 15.50
N GLU A 277 8.35 21.77 15.12
CA GLU A 277 8.69 22.61 13.96
C GLU A 277 8.04 22.10 12.67
N SER A 278 7.92 23.00 11.67
CA SER A 278 7.43 22.64 10.34
C SER A 278 8.54 22.01 9.50
N TYR A 279 8.25 20.90 8.84
CA TYR A 279 9.20 20.12 8.06
C TYR A 279 8.74 19.91 6.63
N GLU A 280 9.70 19.80 5.72
CA GLU A 280 9.46 19.33 4.36
C GLU A 280 9.42 17.79 4.36
N LEU A 281 8.44 17.22 3.68
CA LEU A 281 8.38 15.78 3.45
C LEU A 281 8.78 15.47 2.01
N ARG A 282 9.63 14.49 1.84
CA ARG A 282 10.10 14.09 0.50
C ARG A 282 8.92 13.66 -0.38
N GLY A 283 8.72 14.38 -1.49
CA GLY A 283 7.65 14.13 -2.45
C GLY A 283 6.38 14.92 -2.19
N PHE A 284 6.41 15.86 -1.23
CA PHE A 284 5.33 16.80 -0.93
C PHE A 284 5.87 18.22 -0.99
N GLU A 285 5.09 19.13 -1.57
CA GLU A 285 5.50 20.53 -1.71
C GLU A 285 5.32 21.30 -0.41
N GLY A 286 6.29 22.16 -0.10
CA GLY A 286 6.23 23.07 1.04
C GLY A 286 6.56 22.44 2.39
N LYS A 287 6.43 23.26 3.44
CA LYS A 287 6.59 22.84 4.83
C LYS A 287 5.23 22.51 5.43
N HIS A 288 5.19 21.44 6.17
CA HIS A 288 3.99 20.95 6.86
C HIS A 288 4.18 21.08 8.37
N GLU A 289 3.11 21.45 9.06
CA GLU A 289 3.06 21.54 10.52
C GLU A 289 2.75 20.20 11.13
N PHE A 290 3.44 19.89 12.23
CA PHE A 290 3.26 18.65 12.98
C PHE A 290 3.16 18.91 14.48
N PHE A 291 2.64 17.92 15.18
CA PHE A 291 2.43 17.95 16.63
C PHE A 291 2.91 16.64 17.24
N SER A 292 3.41 16.68 18.46
CA SER A 292 3.79 15.52 19.25
C SER A 292 2.80 15.29 20.38
N TYR A 293 2.57 14.02 20.75
CA TYR A 293 1.65 13.68 21.84
C TYR A 293 2.16 12.53 22.69
#